data_9be019b0bf4746cdb04e2a0a75c05a49
#
_entry.id   9be019b0bf4746cdb04e2a0a75c05a49
#
_cell.length_a   1.000
_cell.length_b   1.000
_cell.length_c   1.000
_cell.angle_alpha   90.00
_cell.angle_beta   90.00
_cell.angle_gamma   90.00
#
_symmetry.space_group_name_H-M   'P 1'
#
loop_
_entity.id
_entity.type
_entity.pdbx_description
1 polymer ?
#
loop_
_entity_poly.entity_id
_entity_poly.type
_entity_poly.pdbx_seq_one_letter_code
_entity_poly.pdbx_strand_id
1 'polypeptide(L)' 'MRVLAINDISCVGKCSLTVALPVVSACGVTCDVLPTALLSTHTGGFEGYTFRDLSDEIPAVLKHWESLGLT' A
#
# COMPACT_ATOMS: atom_id res chain seq x y z
N MET A 1 -13.73 13.28 1.31
CA MET A 1 -12.30 13.40 0.93
C MET A 1 -11.71 12.01 0.79
N ARG A 2 -10.86 11.83 -0.21
CA ARG A 2 -10.22 10.56 -0.50
C ARG A 2 -8.71 10.77 -0.58
N VAL A 3 -7.95 9.87 0.02
CA VAL A 3 -6.48 9.93 0.06
C VAL A 3 -5.94 8.66 -0.62
N LEU A 4 -4.88 8.80 -1.38
CA LEU A 4 -4.16 7.68 -1.96
C LEU A 4 -2.87 7.43 -1.17
N ALA A 5 -2.77 6.24 -0.58
CA ALA A 5 -1.57 5.82 0.12
C ALA A 5 -0.72 4.94 -0.80
N ILE A 6 0.49 5.38 -1.09
CA ILE A 6 1.44 4.68 -1.96
C ILE A 6 2.58 4.19 -1.06
N ASN A 7 2.53 2.93 -0.69
CA ASN A 7 3.49 2.33 0.23
C ASN A 7 3.62 0.83 -0.01
N ASP A 8 4.63 0.23 0.58
CA ASP A 8 4.76 -1.22 0.63
C ASP A 8 3.78 -1.82 1.63
N ILE A 9 3.54 -3.11 1.52
CA ILE A 9 2.75 -3.89 2.48
C ILE A 9 3.68 -4.89 3.16
N SER A 10 3.72 -4.83 4.50
CA SER A 10 4.36 -5.84 5.34
C SER A 10 3.27 -6.69 5.98
N CYS A 11 3.28 -7.99 5.71
CA CYS A 11 2.23 -8.88 6.22
C CYS A 11 2.27 -9.01 7.75
N VAL A 12 3.47 -9.00 8.30
CA VAL A 12 3.66 -9.01 9.76
C VAL A 12 4.44 -7.75 10.14
N GLY A 13 3.94 -7.05 11.14
CA GLY A 13 4.52 -5.80 11.58
C GLY A 13 3.56 -4.63 11.34
N LYS A 14 3.76 -3.55 12.07
CA LYS A 14 2.91 -2.36 11.99
C LYS A 14 3.70 -1.22 11.36
N CYS A 15 3.81 -1.24 10.04
CA CYS A 15 4.52 -0.21 9.29
C CYS A 15 3.92 -0.03 7.90
N SER A 16 4.30 1.03 7.20
CA SER A 16 3.85 1.32 5.84
C SER A 16 2.33 1.30 5.72
N LEU A 17 1.75 0.54 4.79
CA LEU A 17 0.29 0.51 4.59
C LEU A 17 -0.48 -0.05 5.79
N THR A 18 0.10 -0.95 6.56
CA THR A 18 -0.57 -1.52 7.74
C THR A 18 -0.74 -0.48 8.85
N VAL A 19 0.07 0.58 8.84
CA VAL A 19 -0.10 1.74 9.73
C VAL A 19 -0.93 2.83 9.06
N ALA A 20 -0.63 3.14 7.79
CA ALA A 20 -1.28 4.24 7.08
C ALA A 20 -2.80 4.05 6.97
N LEU A 21 -3.27 2.84 6.65
CA LEU A 21 -4.68 2.57 6.48
C LEU A 21 -5.52 2.90 7.73
N PRO A 22 -5.22 2.33 8.92
CA PRO A 22 -6.03 2.63 10.10
C PRO A 22 -5.91 4.08 10.55
N VAL A 23 -4.74 4.71 10.39
CA VAL A 23 -4.55 6.11 10.78
C VAL A 23 -5.40 7.03 9.90
N VAL A 24 -5.33 6.87 8.58
CA VAL A 24 -6.12 7.68 7.65
C VAL A 24 -7.62 7.45 7.87
N SER A 25 -8.02 6.19 8.05
CA SER A 25 -9.42 5.84 8.30
C SER A 25 -9.93 6.46 9.61
N ALA A 26 -9.10 6.48 10.65
CA ALA A 26 -9.46 7.08 11.93
C ALA A 26 -9.70 8.59 11.82
N CYS A 27 -9.11 9.24 10.81
CA CYS A 27 -9.36 10.66 10.52
C CYS A 27 -10.67 10.91 9.75
N GLY A 28 -11.45 9.86 9.48
CA GLY A 28 -12.71 9.98 8.74
C GLY A 28 -12.53 10.18 7.24
N VAL A 29 -11.39 9.77 6.71
CA VAL A 29 -11.04 9.94 5.30
C VAL A 29 -10.99 8.56 4.62
N THR A 30 -11.55 8.45 3.42
CA THR A 30 -11.43 7.25 2.62
C THR A 30 -9.99 7.12 2.11
N CYS A 31 -9.38 5.96 2.34
CA CYS A 31 -8.03 5.69 1.90
C CYS A 31 -8.02 4.61 0.82
N ASP A 32 -7.61 5.00 -0.39
CA ASP A 32 -7.30 4.06 -1.45
C ASP A 32 -5.82 3.68 -1.33
N VAL A 33 -5.45 2.50 -1.79
CA VAL A 33 -4.08 2.02 -1.63
C VAL A 33 -3.46 1.64 -2.96
N LEU A 34 -2.17 1.94 -3.11
CA LEU A 34 -1.36 1.51 -4.23
C LEU A 34 -0.10 0.89 -3.67
N PRO A 35 -0.07 -0.45 -3.51
CA PRO A 35 1.08 -1.12 -2.92
C PRO A 35 2.26 -1.13 -3.90
N THR A 36 3.44 -0.76 -3.41
CA THR A 36 4.68 -0.73 -4.21
C THR A 36 5.48 -2.01 -4.08
N ALA A 37 5.30 -2.74 -3.00
CA ALA A 37 5.98 -4.01 -2.75
C ALA A 37 5.21 -4.82 -1.71
N LEU A 38 5.38 -6.13 -1.76
CA LEU A 38 4.82 -7.05 -0.77
C LEU A 38 5.97 -7.71 -0.02
N LEU A 39 5.96 -7.60 1.29
CA LEU A 39 6.93 -8.24 2.18
C LEU A 39 6.22 -9.16 3.16
N SER A 40 6.85 -10.28 3.50
CA SER A 40 6.26 -11.19 4.50
C SER A 40 6.27 -10.56 5.90
N THR A 41 7.28 -9.74 6.21
CA THR A 41 7.40 -9.00 7.46
C THR A 41 8.00 -7.63 7.16
N HIS A 42 7.96 -6.70 8.14
CA HIS A 42 8.80 -5.52 8.03
C HIS A 42 10.28 -5.92 8.17
N THR A 43 11.18 -5.06 7.75
CA THR A 43 12.61 -5.41 7.67
C THR A 43 13.37 -5.26 8.97
N GLY A 44 12.87 -4.44 9.89
CA GLY A 44 13.53 -4.22 11.17
C GLY A 44 13.30 -5.36 12.14
N GLY A 45 14.36 -6.04 12.56
CA GLY A 45 14.28 -7.12 13.53
C GLY A 45 13.91 -8.48 12.98
N PHE A 46 13.70 -8.61 11.68
CA PHE A 46 13.40 -9.89 11.04
C PHE A 46 14.44 -10.21 9.98
N GLU A 47 14.72 -11.51 9.82
CA GLU A 47 15.63 -12.03 8.80
C GLU A 47 14.88 -13.01 7.89
N GLY A 48 15.39 -13.19 6.67
CA GLY A 48 14.82 -14.15 5.74
C GLY A 48 13.42 -13.79 5.25
N TYR A 49 13.00 -12.53 5.36
CA TYR A 49 11.70 -12.09 4.86
C TYR A 49 11.63 -12.21 3.33
N THR A 50 10.42 -12.43 2.82
CA THR A 50 10.21 -12.43 1.38
C THR A 50 9.88 -11.02 0.91
N PHE A 51 10.25 -10.73 -0.33
CA PHE A 51 10.05 -9.42 -0.94
C PHE A 51 9.59 -9.60 -2.38
N ARG A 52 8.54 -8.89 -2.77
CA ARG A 52 8.14 -8.80 -4.16
C ARG A 52 7.88 -7.36 -4.53
N ASP A 53 8.60 -6.88 -5.54
CA ASP A 53 8.39 -5.55 -6.10
C ASP A 53 7.11 -5.56 -6.94
N LEU A 54 6.21 -4.62 -6.66
CA LEU A 54 4.95 -4.46 -7.38
C LEU A 54 4.94 -3.23 -8.28
N SER A 55 6.10 -2.58 -8.47
CA SER A 55 6.19 -1.37 -9.28
C SER A 55 5.68 -1.58 -10.71
N ASP A 56 5.85 -2.77 -11.27
CA ASP A 56 5.41 -3.09 -12.62
C ASP A 56 3.88 -3.12 -12.75
N GLU A 57 3.17 -3.26 -11.63
CA GLU A 57 1.70 -3.28 -11.61
C GLU A 57 1.10 -1.87 -11.60
N ILE A 58 1.88 -0.87 -11.18
CA ILE A 58 1.38 0.50 -10.97
C ILE A 58 0.78 1.11 -12.24
N PRO A 59 1.43 1.05 -13.41
CA PRO A 59 0.84 1.64 -14.62
C PRO A 59 -0.52 1.03 -14.98
N ALA A 60 -0.67 -0.29 -14.85
CA ALA A 60 -1.92 -0.97 -15.17
C ALA A 60 -3.04 -0.59 -14.18
N VAL A 61 -2.71 -0.50 -12.91
CA VAL A 61 -3.67 -0.10 -11.86
C VAL A 61 -4.16 1.33 -12.11
N LEU A 62 -3.24 2.26 -12.35
CA LEU A 62 -3.58 3.65 -12.59
C LEU A 62 -4.40 3.82 -13.86
N LYS A 63 -4.07 3.09 -14.92
CA LYS A 63 -4.83 3.13 -16.16
C LYS A 63 -6.26 2.63 -15.96
N HIS A 64 -6.44 1.57 -15.18
CA HIS A 64 -7.77 1.06 -14.86
C HIS A 64 -8.58 2.10 -14.07
N TRP A 65 -7.98 2.72 -13.06
CA TRP A 65 -8.66 3.74 -12.29
C TRP A 65 -9.06 4.95 -13.13
N GLU A 66 -8.19 5.36 -14.06
CA GLU A 66 -8.50 6.44 -15.00
C GLU A 66 -9.71 6.08 -15.85
N SER A 67 -9.80 4.85 -16.34
CA SER A 67 -10.93 4.40 -17.14
C SER A 67 -12.25 4.42 -16.37
N LEU A 68 -12.19 4.33 -15.05
CA LEU A 68 -13.35 4.39 -14.15
C LEU A 68 -13.65 5.82 -13.68
N GLY A 69 -12.84 6.79 -14.09
CA GLY A 69 -13.01 8.18 -13.65
C GLY A 69 -12.61 8.44 -12.20
N LEU A 70 -11.72 7.62 -11.64
CA LEU A 70 -11.30 7.75 -10.25
C LEU A 70 -10.06 8.63 -10.05
N THR A 71 -9.40 8.99 -11.12
CA THR A 71 -8.20 9.86 -11.08
C THR A 71 -8.33 11.03 -12.03
#